data_e374481f05f0d2ddc74ebe182e8be1ed
#
_entry.id   e374481f05f0d2ddc74ebe182e8be1ed
#
_cell.length_a   1.000
_cell.length_b   1.000
_cell.length_c   1.000
_cell.angle_alpha   90.00
_cell.angle_beta   90.00
_cell.angle_gamma   90.00
#
_symmetry.space_group_name_H-M   'P 1'
#
loop_
_entity.id
_entity.type
_entity.pdbx_description
1 polymer ?
#
loop_
_entity_poly.entity_id
_entity_poly.type
_entity_poly.pdbx_seq_one_letter_code
_entity_poly.pdbx_strand_id
1 'polypeptide(L)'
;MKSDNKTIRAMQLVIPAMILCFIGDYCIGIEPADSTSLDSIASSGWLTIADWRIAVSNSFGMIGSLLYAIGAVAFVKFLLEQKDKLEQSVDKVWLNLYIASLGLGCVSFMYFHIAVGGMIHHFKVLYEVIGGDVQMATDAWMKMLMPELLPMSLMFIGFDVIASLSWVVLIVRKILPVSKWWILAAPLIMAGIGTVLELIPLPFNGLNSGFETLGWMLMFVCGIKHIKSLFVNKECD
;
A
#
# COMPACT_ATOMS: atom_id res chain seq x y z
N MET A 1 27.52 11.69 10.08
CA MET A 1 27.75 11.52 8.63
C MET A 1 27.71 10.08 8.12
N LYS A 2 28.53 9.10 8.58
CA LYS A 2 28.46 7.72 8.02
C LYS A 2 27.15 6.98 8.37
N SER A 3 26.56 7.21 9.54
CA SER A 3 25.28 6.57 9.96
C SER A 3 24.11 7.06 9.10
N ASP A 4 24.07 8.33 8.80
CA ASP A 4 22.97 9.02 8.14
C ASP A 4 22.84 8.63 6.66
N ASN A 5 23.96 8.49 5.96
CA ASN A 5 24.01 7.99 4.59
C ASN A 5 23.51 6.53 4.48
N LYS A 6 23.76 5.70 5.51
CA LYS A 6 23.22 4.32 5.54
C LYS A 6 21.71 4.30 5.71
N THR A 7 21.19 5.15 6.60
CA THR A 7 19.74 5.30 6.80
C THR A 7 19.04 5.72 5.51
N ILE A 8 19.54 6.77 4.84
CA ILE A 8 18.99 7.24 3.57
C ILE A 8 19.03 6.15 2.50
N ARG A 9 20.16 5.44 2.35
CA ARG A 9 20.29 4.34 1.38
C ARG A 9 19.33 3.20 1.66
N ALA A 10 19.15 2.84 2.93
CA ALA A 10 18.16 1.82 3.32
C ALA A 10 16.73 2.27 3.00
N MET A 11 16.36 3.50 3.31
CA MET A 11 15.04 4.06 2.95
C MET A 11 14.82 4.13 1.44
N GLN A 12 15.86 4.35 0.64
CA GLN A 12 15.77 4.37 -0.83
C GLN A 12 15.35 3.01 -1.40
N LEU A 13 15.55 1.89 -0.70
CA LEU A 13 15.08 0.57 -1.12
C LEU A 13 13.55 0.47 -1.17
N VAL A 14 12.84 1.34 -0.47
CA VAL A 14 11.37 1.39 -0.55
C VAL A 14 10.90 1.84 -1.95
N ILE A 15 11.67 2.65 -2.67
CA ILE A 15 11.29 3.09 -4.01
C ILE A 15 11.16 1.91 -4.98
N PRO A 16 12.20 1.08 -5.21
CA PRO A 16 12.04 -0.12 -6.03
C PRO A 16 11.05 -1.13 -5.43
N ALA A 17 10.92 -1.21 -4.09
CA ALA A 17 9.91 -2.03 -3.44
C ALA A 17 8.50 -1.66 -3.89
N MET A 18 8.17 -0.37 -3.80
CA MET A 18 6.84 0.13 -4.20
C MET A 18 6.61 0.07 -5.71
N ILE A 19 7.65 0.21 -6.53
CA ILE A 19 7.53 -0.01 -7.98
C ILE A 19 7.15 -1.48 -8.27
N LEU A 20 7.75 -2.45 -7.59
CA LEU A 20 7.39 -3.85 -7.74
C LEU A 20 5.96 -4.12 -7.30
N CYS A 21 5.55 -3.64 -6.11
CA CYS A 21 4.17 -3.77 -5.64
C CYS A 21 3.19 -3.10 -6.62
N PHE A 22 3.47 -1.88 -7.07
CA PHE A 22 2.66 -1.15 -8.05
C PHE A 22 2.47 -1.95 -9.35
N ILE A 23 3.53 -2.54 -9.90
CA ILE A 23 3.41 -3.43 -11.08
C ILE A 23 2.57 -4.66 -10.73
N GLY A 24 2.77 -5.24 -9.55
CA GLY A 24 1.99 -6.38 -9.03
C GLY A 24 0.50 -6.05 -8.93
N ASP A 25 0.14 -4.86 -8.41
CA ASP A 25 -1.24 -4.38 -8.33
C ASP A 25 -1.89 -4.34 -9.72
N TYR A 26 -1.19 -3.78 -10.71
CA TYR A 26 -1.70 -3.74 -12.09
C TYR A 26 -1.73 -5.11 -12.77
N CYS A 27 -0.89 -6.05 -12.36
CA CYS A 27 -0.98 -7.42 -12.87
C CYS A 27 -2.31 -8.09 -12.53
N ILE A 28 -2.93 -7.77 -11.38
CA ILE A 28 -4.21 -8.36 -10.96
C ILE A 28 -5.38 -7.38 -11.02
N GLY A 29 -5.14 -6.07 -11.05
CA GLY A 29 -6.17 -5.05 -11.04
C GLY A 29 -6.67 -4.62 -12.42
N ILE A 30 -5.84 -4.70 -13.48
CA ILE A 30 -6.28 -4.32 -14.82
C ILE A 30 -7.14 -5.41 -15.43
N GLU A 31 -8.35 -5.03 -15.82
CA GLU A 31 -9.38 -5.87 -16.43
C GLU A 31 -9.90 -5.28 -17.73
N PRO A 32 -10.55 -6.08 -18.60
CA PRO A 32 -11.27 -5.57 -19.78
C PRO A 32 -12.32 -4.52 -19.40
N ALA A 33 -12.55 -3.54 -20.26
CA ALA A 33 -13.49 -2.45 -20.00
C ALA A 33 -14.96 -2.89 -19.87
N ASP A 34 -15.30 -4.04 -20.42
CA ASP A 34 -16.62 -4.67 -20.34
C ASP A 34 -16.81 -5.56 -19.10
N SER A 35 -15.79 -5.62 -18.23
CA SER A 35 -15.91 -6.33 -16.95
C SER A 35 -16.97 -5.69 -16.08
N THR A 36 -17.76 -6.53 -15.42
CA THR A 36 -18.86 -6.12 -14.53
C THR A 36 -18.65 -6.63 -13.13
N SER A 37 -19.10 -5.88 -12.14
CA SER A 37 -19.14 -6.35 -10.75
C SER A 37 -20.13 -7.51 -10.66
N LEU A 38 -19.72 -8.60 -10.02
CA LEU A 38 -20.58 -9.77 -9.74
C LEU A 38 -21.20 -9.67 -8.34
N ASP A 39 -20.48 -9.00 -7.42
CA ASP A 39 -20.93 -8.64 -6.09
C ASP A 39 -20.14 -7.39 -5.61
N SER A 40 -20.01 -7.21 -4.29
CA SER A 40 -19.26 -6.08 -3.72
C SER A 40 -17.73 -6.16 -3.93
N ILE A 41 -17.18 -7.33 -4.29
CA ILE A 41 -15.73 -7.59 -4.34
C ILE A 41 -15.32 -8.25 -5.66
N ALA A 42 -16.08 -9.25 -6.12
CA ALA A 42 -15.73 -10.03 -7.31
C ALA A 42 -16.08 -9.30 -8.62
N SER A 43 -15.27 -9.53 -9.64
CA SER A 43 -15.44 -9.02 -11.00
C SER A 43 -15.46 -10.17 -12.02
N SER A 44 -16.29 -10.03 -13.05
CA SER A 44 -16.26 -10.94 -14.22
C SER A 44 -14.90 -10.92 -14.94
N GLY A 45 -14.18 -9.81 -14.86
CA GLY A 45 -12.84 -9.66 -15.39
C GLY A 45 -11.81 -10.61 -14.78
N TRP A 46 -12.03 -11.06 -13.54
CA TRP A 46 -11.13 -12.03 -12.89
C TRP A 46 -11.01 -13.35 -13.66
N LEU A 47 -12.06 -13.77 -14.36
CA LEU A 47 -12.04 -14.98 -15.18
C LEU A 47 -11.05 -14.88 -16.35
N THR A 48 -10.73 -13.65 -16.78
CA THR A 48 -9.83 -13.39 -17.90
C THR A 48 -8.37 -13.18 -17.46
N ILE A 49 -8.10 -13.04 -16.17
CA ILE A 49 -6.75 -12.82 -15.65
C ILE A 49 -5.94 -14.12 -15.83
N ALA A 50 -4.87 -14.05 -16.61
CA ALA A 50 -3.97 -15.18 -16.80
C ALA A 50 -3.20 -15.52 -15.50
N ASP A 51 -2.99 -16.80 -15.21
CA ASP A 51 -2.38 -17.23 -13.95
C ASP A 51 -0.95 -16.72 -13.74
N TRP A 52 -0.20 -16.48 -14.83
CA TRP A 52 1.12 -15.86 -14.72
C TRP A 52 1.06 -14.43 -14.13
N ARG A 53 -0.04 -13.68 -14.38
CA ARG A 53 -0.23 -12.33 -13.80
C ARG A 53 -0.38 -12.41 -12.29
N ILE A 54 -1.12 -13.42 -11.80
CA ILE A 54 -1.27 -13.71 -10.37
C ILE A 54 0.09 -14.08 -9.75
N ALA A 55 0.84 -14.96 -10.42
CA ALA A 55 2.17 -15.38 -9.96
C ALA A 55 3.16 -14.22 -9.89
N VAL A 56 3.15 -13.31 -10.88
CA VAL A 56 3.98 -12.10 -10.91
C VAL A 56 3.58 -11.16 -9.77
N SER A 57 2.28 -10.91 -9.58
CA SER A 57 1.78 -10.07 -8.48
C SER A 57 2.25 -10.59 -7.13
N ASN A 58 2.02 -11.88 -6.84
CA ASN A 58 2.43 -12.50 -5.59
C ASN A 58 3.95 -12.41 -5.36
N SER A 59 4.75 -12.69 -6.41
CA SER A 59 6.21 -12.62 -6.33
C SER A 59 6.71 -11.21 -6.09
N PHE A 60 6.14 -10.23 -6.77
CA PHE A 60 6.52 -8.82 -6.63
C PHE A 60 6.08 -8.25 -5.28
N GLY A 61 4.90 -8.61 -4.79
CA GLY A 61 4.46 -8.27 -3.44
C GLY A 61 5.40 -8.82 -2.37
N MET A 62 5.85 -10.07 -2.52
CA MET A 62 6.79 -10.69 -1.58
C MET A 62 8.17 -10.03 -1.60
N ILE A 63 8.76 -9.83 -2.77
CA ILE A 63 10.06 -9.16 -2.91
C ILE A 63 9.96 -7.69 -2.47
N GLY A 64 8.90 -7.00 -2.87
CA GLY A 64 8.61 -5.63 -2.46
C GLY A 64 8.50 -5.48 -0.95
N SER A 65 7.77 -6.38 -0.29
CA SER A 65 7.63 -6.39 1.18
C SER A 65 8.98 -6.53 1.90
N LEU A 66 9.87 -7.40 1.42
CA LEU A 66 11.21 -7.55 1.99
C LEU A 66 12.05 -6.28 1.85
N LEU A 67 12.05 -5.67 0.67
CA LEU A 67 12.77 -4.41 0.42
C LEU A 67 12.16 -3.26 1.23
N TYR A 68 10.84 -3.20 1.31
CA TYR A 68 10.11 -2.23 2.13
C TYR A 68 10.51 -2.35 3.60
N ALA A 69 10.55 -3.57 4.16
CA ALA A 69 10.90 -3.80 5.56
C ALA A 69 12.27 -3.21 5.93
N ILE A 70 13.27 -3.34 5.05
CA ILE A 70 14.60 -2.76 5.28
C ILE A 70 14.51 -1.23 5.38
N GLY A 71 13.81 -0.59 4.47
CA GLY A 71 13.66 0.86 4.47
C GLY A 71 12.75 1.38 5.58
N ALA A 72 11.67 0.66 5.90
CA ALA A 72 10.76 0.99 7.00
C ALA A 72 11.47 0.96 8.35
N VAL A 73 12.29 -0.07 8.63
CA VAL A 73 13.10 -0.13 9.86
C VAL A 73 14.05 1.06 9.97
N ALA A 74 14.68 1.47 8.87
CA ALA A 74 15.55 2.64 8.85
C ALA A 74 14.78 3.94 9.13
N PHE A 75 13.58 4.09 8.54
CA PHE A 75 12.73 5.25 8.77
C PHE A 75 12.19 5.29 10.20
N VAL A 76 11.73 4.15 10.73
CA VAL A 76 11.27 4.02 12.12
C VAL A 76 12.36 4.45 13.12
N LYS A 77 13.61 4.02 12.93
CA LYS A 77 14.73 4.47 13.77
C LYS A 77 14.86 5.99 13.79
N PHE A 78 14.82 6.62 12.62
CA PHE A 78 14.85 8.08 12.51
C PHE A 78 13.67 8.73 13.24
N LEU A 79 12.45 8.21 13.06
CA LEU A 79 11.25 8.75 13.71
C LEU A 79 11.29 8.62 15.23
N LEU A 80 11.84 7.53 15.76
CA LEU A 80 12.02 7.34 17.19
C LEU A 80 12.97 8.38 17.80
N GLU A 81 14.06 8.74 17.10
CA GLU A 81 14.95 9.83 17.53
C GLU A 81 14.26 11.20 17.53
N GLN A 82 13.29 11.43 16.63
CA GLN A 82 12.48 12.67 16.65
C GLN A 82 11.45 12.67 17.78
N LYS A 83 10.91 11.49 18.15
CA LYS A 83 9.91 11.35 19.22
C LYS A 83 10.39 11.89 20.55
N ASP A 84 11.67 11.70 20.89
CA ASP A 84 12.25 12.16 22.14
C ASP A 84 12.30 13.70 22.26
N LYS A 85 12.19 14.40 21.12
CA LYS A 85 12.17 15.87 21.04
C LYS A 85 10.75 16.45 21.14
N LEU A 86 9.72 15.60 21.10
CA LEU A 86 8.33 16.05 21.20
C LEU A 86 7.94 16.30 22.66
N GLU A 87 7.37 17.46 22.93
CA GLU A 87 6.89 17.83 24.27
C GLU A 87 5.48 17.29 24.53
N GLN A 88 4.58 17.43 23.53
CA GLN A 88 3.17 17.09 23.69
C GLN A 88 2.93 15.58 23.59
N SER A 89 2.20 15.03 24.57
CA SER A 89 1.84 13.60 24.59
C SER A 89 1.00 13.18 23.37
N VAL A 90 0.10 14.05 22.91
CA VAL A 90 -0.75 13.79 21.73
C VAL A 90 0.09 13.64 20.46
N ASP A 91 1.17 14.39 20.30
CA ASP A 91 2.07 14.29 19.15
C ASP A 91 2.82 12.96 19.16
N LYS A 92 3.24 12.50 20.35
CA LYS A 92 3.84 11.17 20.52
C LYS A 92 2.88 10.05 20.17
N VAL A 93 1.58 10.19 20.46
CA VAL A 93 0.55 9.19 20.10
C VAL A 93 0.46 9.08 18.57
N TRP A 94 0.30 10.21 17.85
CA TRP A 94 0.20 10.17 16.40
C TRP A 94 1.46 9.63 15.72
N LEU A 95 2.64 10.00 16.24
CA LEU A 95 3.89 9.46 15.74
C LEU A 95 4.00 7.95 15.99
N ASN A 96 3.56 7.46 17.17
CA ASN A 96 3.54 6.02 17.46
C ASN A 96 2.58 5.25 16.55
N LEU A 97 1.39 5.80 16.27
CA LEU A 97 0.42 5.20 15.34
C LEU A 97 1.03 5.09 13.94
N TYR A 98 1.70 6.14 13.47
CA TYR A 98 2.40 6.11 12.20
C TYR A 98 3.53 5.06 12.18
N ILE A 99 4.35 4.99 13.23
CA ILE A 99 5.42 3.98 13.37
C ILE A 99 4.83 2.57 13.37
N ALA A 100 3.72 2.35 14.07
CA ALA A 100 3.04 1.04 14.09
C ALA A 100 2.55 0.65 12.69
N SER A 101 1.96 1.59 11.94
CA SER A 101 1.51 1.35 10.56
C SER A 101 2.68 1.03 9.62
N LEU A 102 3.82 1.73 9.75
CA LEU A 102 5.04 1.38 9.01
C LEU A 102 5.51 -0.05 9.32
N GLY A 103 5.41 -0.47 10.58
CA GLY A 103 5.74 -1.84 10.99
C GLY A 103 4.79 -2.88 10.39
N LEU A 104 3.49 -2.60 10.39
CA LEU A 104 2.49 -3.47 9.75
C LEU A 104 2.74 -3.61 8.24
N GLY A 105 3.19 -2.55 7.58
CA GLY A 105 3.54 -2.57 6.16
C GLY A 105 4.56 -3.64 5.79
N CYS A 106 5.45 -4.03 6.72
CA CYS A 106 6.42 -5.08 6.48
C CYS A 106 5.80 -6.44 6.10
N VAL A 107 4.56 -6.68 6.48
CA VAL A 107 3.82 -7.91 6.16
C VAL A 107 2.62 -7.64 5.25
N SER A 108 2.04 -6.43 5.30
CA SER A 108 0.80 -6.11 4.60
C SER A 108 0.93 -6.20 3.09
N PHE A 109 1.99 -5.67 2.50
CA PHE A 109 2.19 -5.74 1.04
C PHE A 109 2.22 -7.20 0.56
N MET A 110 2.99 -8.07 1.21
CA MET A 110 3.01 -9.48 0.88
C MET A 110 1.64 -10.14 1.09
N TYR A 111 1.01 -9.85 2.23
CA TYR A 111 -0.28 -10.42 2.59
C TYR A 111 -1.36 -10.06 1.57
N PHE A 112 -1.50 -8.76 1.21
CA PHE A 112 -2.52 -8.34 0.25
C PHE A 112 -2.30 -8.93 -1.14
N HIS A 113 -1.09 -8.95 -1.67
CA HIS A 113 -0.83 -9.57 -2.98
C HIS A 113 -1.16 -11.05 -2.99
N ILE A 114 -0.75 -11.81 -1.96
CA ILE A 114 -1.02 -13.25 -1.87
C ILE A 114 -2.53 -13.49 -1.64
N ALA A 115 -3.17 -12.73 -0.76
CA ALA A 115 -4.58 -12.89 -0.47
C ALA A 115 -5.44 -12.58 -1.69
N VAL A 116 -5.25 -11.40 -2.32
CA VAL A 116 -6.04 -11.01 -3.49
C VAL A 116 -5.77 -11.94 -4.69
N GLY A 117 -4.50 -12.28 -4.93
CA GLY A 117 -4.15 -13.27 -5.97
C GLY A 117 -4.78 -14.64 -5.71
N GLY A 118 -4.80 -15.08 -4.46
CA GLY A 118 -5.48 -16.31 -4.02
C GLY A 118 -6.98 -16.24 -4.22
N MET A 119 -7.61 -15.12 -3.86
CA MET A 119 -9.06 -14.89 -4.06
C MET A 119 -9.45 -15.00 -5.53
N ILE A 120 -8.71 -14.36 -6.43
CA ILE A 120 -8.92 -14.44 -7.88
C ILE A 120 -8.79 -15.89 -8.37
N HIS A 121 -7.71 -16.57 -7.96
CA HIS A 121 -7.47 -17.94 -8.37
C HIS A 121 -8.55 -18.90 -7.87
N HIS A 122 -8.96 -18.80 -6.61
CA HIS A 122 -10.04 -19.61 -6.03
C HIS A 122 -11.38 -19.38 -6.75
N PHE A 123 -11.70 -18.14 -7.10
CA PHE A 123 -12.90 -17.84 -7.87
C PHE A 123 -12.88 -18.53 -9.25
N LYS A 124 -11.77 -18.46 -9.98
CA LYS A 124 -11.59 -19.13 -11.29
C LYS A 124 -11.78 -20.64 -11.17
N VAL A 125 -11.13 -21.27 -10.19
CA VAL A 125 -11.25 -22.72 -9.96
C VAL A 125 -12.70 -23.11 -9.64
N LEU A 126 -13.38 -22.35 -8.77
CA LEU A 126 -14.79 -22.61 -8.46
C LEU A 126 -15.68 -22.49 -9.68
N TYR A 127 -15.48 -21.47 -10.50
CA TYR A 127 -16.22 -21.26 -11.74
C TYR A 127 -16.08 -22.47 -12.69
N GLU A 128 -14.87 -23.00 -12.86
CA GLU A 128 -14.61 -24.19 -13.67
C GLU A 128 -15.27 -25.46 -13.09
N VAL A 129 -15.09 -25.70 -11.77
CA VAL A 129 -15.61 -26.89 -11.07
C VAL A 129 -17.15 -26.93 -11.07
N ILE A 130 -17.81 -25.77 -10.99
CA ILE A 130 -19.28 -25.65 -10.99
C ILE A 130 -19.86 -25.68 -12.42
N GLY A 131 -19.02 -25.84 -13.46
CA GLY A 131 -19.46 -25.96 -14.84
C GLY A 131 -19.78 -24.63 -15.51
N GLY A 132 -19.18 -23.52 -15.06
CA GLY A 132 -19.29 -22.21 -15.71
C GLY A 132 -20.49 -21.37 -15.23
N ASP A 133 -21.18 -21.75 -14.16
CA ASP A 133 -22.24 -20.94 -13.57
C ASP A 133 -21.63 -19.85 -12.67
N VAL A 134 -21.62 -18.61 -13.19
CA VAL A 134 -21.03 -17.43 -12.52
C VAL A 134 -21.72 -17.14 -11.19
N GLN A 135 -23.07 -17.23 -11.12
CA GLN A 135 -23.80 -16.90 -9.89
C GLN A 135 -23.51 -17.92 -8.79
N MET A 136 -23.53 -19.22 -9.15
CA MET A 136 -23.23 -20.30 -8.19
C MET A 136 -21.78 -20.23 -7.73
N ALA A 137 -20.84 -19.88 -8.61
CA ALA A 137 -19.43 -19.69 -8.27
C ALA A 137 -19.23 -18.51 -7.30
N THR A 138 -19.91 -17.38 -7.56
CA THR A 138 -19.87 -16.19 -6.71
C THR A 138 -20.42 -16.49 -5.30
N ASP A 139 -21.56 -17.14 -5.22
CA ASP A 139 -22.19 -17.51 -3.93
C ASP A 139 -21.31 -18.46 -3.11
N ALA A 140 -20.69 -19.44 -3.77
CA ALA A 140 -19.78 -20.39 -3.11
C ALA A 140 -18.50 -19.70 -2.64
N TRP A 141 -17.92 -18.86 -3.51
CA TRP A 141 -16.70 -18.10 -3.22
C TRP A 141 -16.90 -17.13 -2.07
N MET A 142 -18.01 -16.37 -2.03
CA MET A 142 -18.32 -15.47 -0.94
C MET A 142 -18.40 -16.19 0.41
N LYS A 143 -18.99 -17.40 0.46
CA LYS A 143 -19.02 -18.20 1.70
C LYS A 143 -17.62 -18.60 2.16
N MET A 144 -16.72 -18.91 1.22
CA MET A 144 -15.32 -19.24 1.53
C MET A 144 -14.54 -18.01 2.03
N LEU A 145 -14.82 -16.82 1.47
CA LEU A 145 -14.10 -15.58 1.76
C LEU A 145 -14.48 -14.99 3.13
N MET A 146 -15.71 -15.21 3.61
CA MET A 146 -16.21 -14.59 4.85
C MET A 146 -15.25 -14.67 6.06
N PRO A 147 -14.60 -15.81 6.36
CA PRO A 147 -13.64 -15.89 7.47
C PRO A 147 -12.38 -15.04 7.27
N GLU A 148 -12.02 -14.72 6.02
CA GLU A 148 -10.81 -13.97 5.67
C GLU A 148 -11.05 -12.46 5.62
N LEU A 149 -12.29 -12.01 5.46
CA LEU A 149 -12.64 -10.58 5.36
C LEU A 149 -12.26 -9.79 6.61
N LEU A 150 -12.46 -10.37 7.80
CA LEU A 150 -12.13 -9.67 9.05
C LEU A 150 -10.63 -9.41 9.20
N PRO A 151 -9.72 -10.41 9.07
CA PRO A 151 -8.29 -10.13 9.12
C PRO A 151 -7.83 -9.17 8.01
N MET A 152 -8.35 -9.27 6.79
CA MET A 152 -8.04 -8.33 5.71
C MET A 152 -8.44 -6.90 6.07
N SER A 153 -9.65 -6.70 6.59
CA SER A 153 -10.14 -5.39 7.01
C SER A 153 -9.31 -4.81 8.15
N LEU A 154 -8.93 -5.62 9.13
CA LEU A 154 -8.08 -5.18 10.24
C LEU A 154 -6.68 -4.78 9.75
N MET A 155 -6.11 -5.53 8.81
CA MET A 155 -4.83 -5.18 8.18
C MET A 155 -4.95 -3.87 7.40
N PHE A 156 -5.98 -3.68 6.58
CA PHE A 156 -6.23 -2.44 5.85
C PHE A 156 -6.39 -1.25 6.80
N ILE A 157 -7.20 -1.37 7.87
CA ILE A 157 -7.35 -0.30 8.85
C ILE A 157 -6.02 0.03 9.52
N GLY A 158 -5.30 -0.97 10.01
CA GLY A 158 -4.04 -0.77 10.73
C GLY A 158 -2.92 -0.22 9.86
N PHE A 159 -2.87 -0.67 8.60
CA PHE A 159 -1.82 -0.29 7.67
C PHE A 159 -2.16 1.01 6.92
N ASP A 160 -3.27 1.08 6.20
CA ASP A 160 -3.56 2.19 5.29
C ASP A 160 -4.33 3.34 5.93
N VAL A 161 -5.39 3.01 6.69
CA VAL A 161 -6.24 4.07 7.29
C VAL A 161 -5.46 4.80 8.38
N ILE A 162 -4.85 4.07 9.31
CA ILE A 162 -4.09 4.68 10.42
C ILE A 162 -2.84 5.40 9.89
N ALA A 163 -2.12 4.83 8.89
CA ALA A 163 -0.99 5.52 8.28
C ALA A 163 -1.41 6.82 7.62
N SER A 164 -2.48 6.82 6.83
CA SER A 164 -2.98 8.01 6.13
C SER A 164 -3.40 9.11 7.10
N LEU A 165 -4.18 8.77 8.11
CA LEU A 165 -4.61 9.73 9.14
C LEU A 165 -3.42 10.28 9.92
N SER A 166 -2.52 9.41 10.37
CA SER A 166 -1.33 9.81 11.11
C SER A 166 -0.44 10.71 10.26
N TRP A 167 -0.19 10.37 8.99
CA TRP A 167 0.59 11.17 8.06
C TRP A 167 0.06 12.60 7.92
N VAL A 168 -1.25 12.75 7.72
CA VAL A 168 -1.91 14.06 7.65
C VAL A 168 -1.69 14.84 8.94
N VAL A 169 -1.91 14.22 10.10
CA VAL A 169 -1.75 14.87 11.40
C VAL A 169 -0.29 15.28 11.64
N LEU A 170 0.68 14.40 11.33
CA LEU A 170 2.10 14.70 11.48
C LEU A 170 2.53 15.95 10.70
N ILE A 171 1.97 16.16 9.49
CA ILE A 171 2.25 17.34 8.66
C ILE A 171 1.52 18.58 9.18
N VAL A 172 0.22 18.45 9.48
CA VAL A 172 -0.62 19.60 9.94
C VAL A 172 -0.09 20.14 11.27
N ARG A 173 0.30 19.26 12.19
CA ARG A 173 0.88 19.64 13.49
C ARG A 173 2.37 19.99 13.43
N LYS A 174 2.99 19.92 12.26
CA LYS A 174 4.42 20.21 12.03
C LYS A 174 5.36 19.28 12.83
N ILE A 175 4.91 18.09 13.20
CA ILE A 175 5.76 17.04 13.78
C ILE A 175 6.77 16.59 12.71
N LEU A 176 6.30 16.47 11.45
CA LEU A 176 7.14 16.43 10.25
C LEU A 176 7.04 17.79 9.57
N PRO A 177 8.05 18.66 9.68
CA PRO A 177 8.01 20.03 9.15
C PRO A 177 8.31 20.05 7.64
N VAL A 178 7.42 19.44 6.87
CA VAL A 178 7.44 19.38 5.41
C VAL A 178 6.31 20.23 4.81
N SER A 179 6.34 20.47 3.50
CA SER A 179 5.28 21.20 2.81
C SER A 179 3.93 20.49 2.95
N LYS A 180 2.84 21.25 3.15
CA LYS A 180 1.47 20.73 3.24
C LYS A 180 1.02 19.94 2.00
N TRP A 181 1.60 20.19 0.84
CA TRP A 181 1.32 19.41 -0.38
C TRP A 181 1.62 17.92 -0.23
N TRP A 182 2.52 17.54 0.68
CA TRP A 182 2.81 16.14 0.97
C TRP A 182 1.66 15.39 1.67
N ILE A 183 0.60 16.08 2.09
CA ILE A 183 -0.65 15.44 2.54
C ILE A 183 -1.25 14.59 1.43
N LEU A 184 -1.12 15.02 0.17
CA LEU A 184 -1.60 14.26 -0.99
C LEU A 184 -0.92 12.90 -1.16
N ALA A 185 0.25 12.70 -0.55
CA ALA A 185 0.94 11.41 -0.56
C ALA A 185 0.30 10.35 0.37
N ALA A 186 -0.69 10.71 1.19
CA ALA A 186 -1.37 9.72 2.04
C ALA A 186 -2.02 8.63 1.18
N PRO A 187 -1.81 7.33 1.48
CA PRO A 187 -2.30 6.22 0.67
C PRO A 187 -3.78 6.30 0.32
N LEU A 188 -4.65 6.58 1.30
CA LEU A 188 -6.09 6.73 1.04
C LEU A 188 -6.44 7.94 0.17
N ILE A 189 -5.68 9.04 0.26
CA ILE A 189 -5.90 10.19 -0.61
C ILE A 189 -5.51 9.83 -2.05
N MET A 190 -4.38 9.14 -2.22
CA MET A 190 -3.96 8.65 -3.53
C MET A 190 -4.93 7.62 -4.10
N ALA A 191 -5.44 6.68 -3.29
CA ALA A 191 -6.49 5.75 -3.69
C ALA A 191 -7.75 6.50 -4.17
N GLY A 192 -8.18 7.55 -3.43
CA GLY A 192 -9.28 8.42 -3.85
C GLY A 192 -9.01 9.14 -5.18
N ILE A 193 -7.79 9.62 -5.40
CA ILE A 193 -7.38 10.21 -6.70
C ILE A 193 -7.48 9.16 -7.81
N GLY A 194 -6.98 7.93 -7.57
CA GLY A 194 -7.10 6.81 -8.50
C GLY A 194 -8.55 6.52 -8.88
N THR A 195 -9.44 6.46 -7.87
CA THR A 195 -10.88 6.25 -8.08
C THR A 195 -11.51 7.36 -8.93
N VAL A 196 -11.12 8.62 -8.73
CA VAL A 196 -11.60 9.72 -9.58
C VAL A 196 -11.08 9.59 -11.02
N LEU A 197 -9.83 9.18 -11.20
CA LEU A 197 -9.24 8.98 -12.53
C LEU A 197 -9.86 7.77 -13.26
N GLU A 198 -10.39 6.79 -12.54
CA GLU A 198 -11.16 5.67 -13.11
C GLU A 198 -12.43 6.12 -13.85
N LEU A 199 -12.95 7.31 -13.54
CA LEU A 199 -14.10 7.89 -14.28
C LEU A 199 -13.74 8.30 -15.71
N ILE A 200 -12.46 8.36 -16.06
CA ILE A 200 -12.00 8.60 -17.41
C ILE A 200 -12.26 7.33 -18.25
N PRO A 201 -13.01 7.40 -19.36
CA PRO A 201 -13.29 6.23 -20.18
C PRO A 201 -12.00 5.71 -20.83
N LEU A 202 -11.50 4.60 -20.35
CA LEU A 202 -10.34 3.89 -20.88
C LEU A 202 -10.76 2.53 -21.46
N PRO A 203 -9.93 1.92 -22.34
CA PRO A 203 -10.21 0.60 -22.89
C PRO A 203 -10.00 -0.54 -21.88
N PHE A 204 -9.87 -0.23 -20.60
CA PHE A 204 -9.68 -1.17 -19.49
C PHE A 204 -10.18 -0.54 -18.19
N ASN A 205 -10.51 -1.38 -17.19
CA ASN A 205 -10.80 -1.01 -15.81
C ASN A 205 -9.58 -1.27 -14.92
N GLY A 206 -9.58 -0.74 -13.69
CA GLY A 206 -8.55 -1.02 -12.69
C GLY A 206 -7.37 -0.05 -12.71
N LEU A 207 -7.53 1.14 -13.29
CA LEU A 207 -6.51 2.20 -13.24
C LEU A 207 -6.16 2.58 -11.78
N ASN A 208 -7.11 2.51 -10.87
CA ASN A 208 -6.95 2.86 -9.45
C ASN A 208 -6.11 1.87 -8.65
N SER A 209 -5.90 0.65 -9.14
CA SER A 209 -5.32 -0.49 -8.38
C SER A 209 -3.96 -0.21 -7.75
N GLY A 210 -3.11 0.63 -8.36
CA GLY A 210 -1.75 0.91 -7.83
C GLY A 210 -1.62 2.26 -7.10
N PHE A 211 -2.68 3.09 -7.03
CA PHE A 211 -2.56 4.44 -6.50
C PHE A 211 -2.24 4.49 -5.00
N GLU A 212 -2.76 3.55 -4.23
CA GLU A 212 -2.45 3.42 -2.80
C GLU A 212 -0.95 3.14 -2.60
N THR A 213 -0.40 2.19 -3.34
CA THR A 213 1.03 1.85 -3.36
C THR A 213 1.89 3.04 -3.79
N LEU A 214 1.42 3.85 -4.75
CA LEU A 214 2.06 5.12 -5.12
C LEU A 214 2.08 6.11 -3.95
N GLY A 215 1.01 6.18 -3.17
CA GLY A 215 0.95 6.98 -1.94
C GLY A 215 2.05 6.61 -0.95
N TRP A 216 2.20 5.33 -0.68
CA TRP A 216 3.28 4.81 0.16
C TRP A 216 4.66 5.19 -0.35
N MET A 217 4.91 5.05 -1.64
CA MET A 217 6.18 5.46 -2.26
C MET A 217 6.45 6.95 -2.03
N LEU A 218 5.46 7.80 -2.27
CA LEU A 218 5.58 9.26 -2.13
C LEU A 218 5.84 9.68 -0.67
N MET A 219 5.23 9.02 0.32
CA MET A 219 5.53 9.27 1.74
C MET A 219 7.01 9.00 2.06
N PHE A 220 7.58 7.92 1.55
CA PHE A 220 9.01 7.63 1.73
C PHE A 220 9.91 8.62 0.99
N VAL A 221 9.55 9.04 -0.23
CA VAL A 221 10.26 10.09 -0.96
C VAL A 221 10.28 11.39 -0.15
N CYS A 222 9.15 11.77 0.45
CA CYS A 222 9.06 12.92 1.34
C CYS A 222 9.98 12.76 2.56
N GLY A 223 9.92 11.63 3.25
CA GLY A 223 10.79 11.33 4.39
C GLY A 223 12.27 11.42 4.04
N ILE A 224 12.69 10.84 2.92
CA ILE A 224 14.08 10.91 2.43
C ILE A 224 14.50 12.36 2.17
N LYS A 225 13.65 13.16 1.51
CA LYS A 225 13.92 14.59 1.25
C LYS A 225 14.06 15.36 2.55
N HIS A 226 13.16 15.12 3.51
CA HIS A 226 13.20 15.78 4.81
C HIS A 226 14.51 15.44 5.57
N ILE A 227 14.87 14.17 5.65
CA ILE A 227 16.10 13.75 6.30
C ILE A 227 17.33 14.41 5.63
N LYS A 228 17.41 14.41 4.30
CA LYS A 228 18.50 15.08 3.56
C LYS A 228 18.61 16.56 3.91
N SER A 229 17.49 17.28 4.00
CA SER A 229 17.50 18.72 4.33
C SER A 229 18.05 19.02 5.72
N LEU A 230 17.80 18.12 6.70
CA LEU A 230 18.35 18.29 8.05
C LEU A 230 19.88 18.13 8.10
N PHE A 231 20.47 17.35 7.18
CA PHE A 231 21.92 17.17 7.12
C PHE A 231 22.62 18.33 6.41
N VAL A 232 22.05 18.86 5.33
CA VAL A 232 22.62 20.03 4.63
C VAL A 232 22.70 21.24 5.58
N ASN A 233 21.66 21.47 6.38
CA ASN A 233 21.67 22.60 7.33
C ASN A 233 22.71 22.44 8.44
N LYS A 234 23.06 21.23 8.87
CA LYS A 234 24.10 20.98 9.88
C LYS A 234 25.54 21.14 9.38
N GLU A 235 25.76 21.20 8.09
CA GLU A 235 27.08 21.46 7.50
C GLU A 235 27.35 22.98 7.31
N CYS A 236 26.30 23.81 7.48
CA CYS A 236 26.38 25.27 7.35
C CYS A 236 26.49 26.01 8.70
N ASP A 237 26.29 25.32 9.82
CA ASP A 237 26.46 25.80 11.19
C ASP A 237 27.80 25.31 11.77
#